data_ee50092d576ed53d6ea6bdb72f9f3aaf
#
_entry.id   ee50092d576ed53d6ea6bdb72f9f3aaf
#
_cell.length_a   1.000
_cell.length_b   1.000
_cell.length_c   1.000
_cell.angle_alpha   90.00
_cell.angle_beta   90.00
_cell.angle_gamma   90.00
#
_symmetry.space_group_name_H-M   'P 1'
#
loop_
_entity.id
_entity.type
_entity.pdbx_description
1 polymer ?
#
loop_
_entity_poly.entity_id
_entity_poly.type
_entity_poly.pdbx_seq_one_letter_code
_entity_poly.pdbx_strand_id
1 'polypeptide(L)'
;MKNTEASNLIGMAQLAQLKPADLRGKTIFIRCDFNVPLRNTSKGLYRVADDTRIRRFLDLTFKKIHELTEGDCRIVIGSHLGRPHKKKDRSGWDGVFNIQFVCSHFDTLVRRVYGDTYTIFPPETLDSHMKDSLEIVAHKRLPPGGIKFLPNLRYLLDPKNTDLYRKEFITKLADIADVYINCAFGCSHRITKSIKLLPQMMRANGKKIVSGVLLYEEVDRLGAFAGKILADPKKTLVIAGGAKISDKIKILKQFVETGVQGIFIGGKMANSFLMAQQQKDLLKPFSLETIPVKLASTEKNENQELLNDVNLAEEIIDLAEEKKVSILLPDDYKVVSEYKTASFENKTTPDFSKELQLDLGEKTITQFEDKLKGIENVFWNGPLGAYDHPLCSSYAEGSLEIAKLLFRNTILNPNISIVIGGGDSAAILNMIGGGELKKMIKRQIEKLIPSTVNRNQISIDFLENDSYQLWNYFTKNFFISTGGGASLEFLQGFLEVEVQGDIASYLPGTATLMESCI
;
A
#
# COMPACT_ATOMS: atom_id res chain seq x y z
N MET A 1 18.54 1.36 25.11
CA MET A 1 18.85 2.33 24.03
C MET A 1 17.54 3.03 23.66
N LYS A 2 17.56 4.36 23.57
CA LYS A 2 16.38 5.19 23.34
C LYS A 2 15.73 4.79 22.01
N ASN A 3 14.39 4.66 21.99
CA ASN A 3 13.57 4.61 20.77
C ASN A 3 13.85 5.91 19.97
N THR A 4 14.90 5.91 19.18
CA THR A 4 15.09 6.90 18.14
C THR A 4 14.04 6.57 17.09
N GLU A 5 13.06 7.45 16.93
CA GLU A 5 12.08 7.36 15.88
C GLU A 5 12.84 7.19 14.55
N ALA A 6 12.47 6.20 13.75
CA ALA A 6 13.15 5.92 12.47
C ALA A 6 13.19 7.16 11.55
N SER A 7 12.22 8.05 11.72
CA SER A 7 12.13 9.36 11.07
C SER A 7 13.25 10.34 11.43
N ASN A 8 13.81 10.25 12.65
CA ASN A 8 14.99 11.04 13.03
C ASN A 8 16.25 10.53 12.35
N LEU A 9 16.29 9.26 11.94
CA LEU A 9 17.35 8.69 11.12
C LEU A 9 17.29 9.18 9.66
N ILE A 10 16.10 9.62 9.19
CA ILE A 10 15.87 9.94 7.78
C ILE A 10 15.94 11.47 7.53
N GLY A 11 15.92 12.33 8.55
CA GLY A 11 16.08 13.80 8.40
C GLY A 11 15.03 14.46 7.46
N MET A 12 13.84 13.88 7.32
CA MET A 12 12.83 14.35 6.38
C MET A 12 12.03 15.52 6.94
N ALA A 13 11.99 16.65 6.22
CA ALA A 13 11.17 17.80 6.61
C ALA A 13 9.67 17.45 6.60
N GLN A 14 8.94 17.86 7.64
CA GLN A 14 7.56 17.46 7.91
C GLN A 14 6.61 18.63 7.98
N LEU A 15 5.37 18.43 7.52
CA LEU A 15 4.27 19.36 7.72
C LEU A 15 4.03 19.67 9.21
N ALA A 16 4.21 18.69 10.09
CA ALA A 16 4.02 18.85 11.54
C ALA A 16 5.00 19.86 12.17
N GLN A 17 6.14 20.13 11.53
CA GLN A 17 7.18 21.06 11.99
C GLN A 17 6.92 22.51 11.53
N LEU A 18 5.99 22.72 10.57
CA LEU A 18 5.68 24.05 10.07
C LEU A 18 4.87 24.85 11.09
N LYS A 19 5.05 26.17 11.03
CA LYS A 19 4.32 27.16 11.82
C LYS A 19 3.21 27.80 10.97
N PRO A 20 2.20 28.43 11.57
CA PRO A 20 1.16 29.15 10.83
C PRO A 20 1.69 30.13 9.79
N ALA A 21 2.77 30.89 10.10
CA ALA A 21 3.39 31.84 9.18
C ALA A 21 4.00 31.19 7.92
N ASP A 22 4.28 29.90 7.94
CA ASP A 22 4.79 29.17 6.79
C ASP A 22 3.72 28.84 5.74
N LEU A 23 2.43 28.84 6.17
CA LEU A 23 1.30 28.42 5.33
C LEU A 23 0.22 29.49 5.15
N ARG A 24 -0.01 30.39 6.13
CA ARG A 24 -1.02 31.45 6.01
C ARG A 24 -0.71 32.38 4.85
N GLY A 25 -1.75 32.70 4.06
CA GLY A 25 -1.66 33.52 2.86
C GLY A 25 -0.90 32.87 1.70
N LYS A 26 -0.36 31.65 1.86
CA LYS A 26 0.46 30.94 0.86
C LYS A 26 -0.36 30.11 -0.10
N THR A 27 0.24 29.83 -1.27
CA THR A 27 -0.25 28.84 -2.21
C THR A 27 0.48 27.52 -1.98
N ILE A 28 -0.26 26.49 -1.60
CA ILE A 28 0.24 25.17 -1.21
C ILE A 28 -0.08 24.17 -2.32
N PHE A 29 0.92 23.60 -2.96
CA PHE A 29 0.71 22.45 -3.84
C PHE A 29 0.81 21.16 -3.03
N ILE A 30 -0.20 20.30 -3.15
CA ILE A 30 -0.25 19.01 -2.46
C ILE A 30 -0.29 17.87 -3.49
N ARG A 31 0.72 17.01 -3.47
CA ARG A 31 0.72 15.78 -4.25
C ARG A 31 0.01 14.68 -3.46
N CYS A 32 -1.23 14.38 -3.83
CA CYS A 32 -2.08 13.37 -3.18
C CYS A 32 -2.06 12.04 -3.96
N ASP A 33 -2.36 10.94 -3.28
CA ASP A 33 -2.66 9.66 -3.89
C ASP A 33 -4.17 9.33 -3.79
N PHE A 34 -4.96 9.98 -4.65
CA PHE A 34 -6.39 9.74 -4.79
C PHE A 34 -6.69 8.75 -5.93
N ASN A 35 -5.80 7.78 -6.15
CA ASN A 35 -6.04 6.69 -7.06
C ASN A 35 -6.97 5.66 -6.39
N VAL A 36 -8.24 6.01 -6.34
CA VAL A 36 -9.32 5.24 -5.70
C VAL A 36 -10.11 4.44 -6.74
N PRO A 37 -10.71 3.29 -6.38
CA PRO A 37 -11.58 2.56 -7.27
C PRO A 37 -12.88 3.35 -7.54
N LEU A 38 -13.31 3.33 -8.78
CA LEU A 38 -14.55 3.92 -9.23
C LEU A 38 -15.51 2.81 -9.67
N ARG A 39 -16.79 2.95 -9.33
CA ARG A 39 -17.89 2.11 -9.86
C ARG A 39 -18.73 2.90 -10.84
N ASN A 40 -19.14 2.25 -11.93
CA ASN A 40 -20.11 2.80 -12.87
C ASN A 40 -21.49 2.82 -12.23
N THR A 41 -22.24 3.88 -12.43
CA THR A 41 -23.65 3.99 -12.10
C THR A 41 -24.49 3.76 -13.36
N SER A 42 -25.79 3.47 -13.20
CA SER A 42 -26.71 3.12 -14.30
C SER A 42 -26.83 4.16 -15.44
N LYS A 43 -26.14 5.29 -15.37
CA LYS A 43 -26.19 6.38 -16.36
C LYS A 43 -24.80 6.75 -16.92
N GLY A 44 -23.82 5.85 -16.86
CA GLY A 44 -22.46 6.15 -17.34
C GLY A 44 -21.66 7.13 -16.46
N LEU A 45 -22.21 7.54 -15.32
CA LEU A 45 -21.52 8.34 -14.32
C LEU A 45 -20.74 7.43 -13.39
N TYR A 46 -19.58 7.91 -12.94
CA TYR A 46 -18.74 7.17 -11.99
C TYR A 46 -18.85 7.76 -10.59
N ARG A 47 -18.76 6.90 -9.58
CA ARG A 47 -18.68 7.28 -8.17
C ARG A 47 -17.51 6.58 -7.51
N VAL A 48 -16.92 7.23 -6.53
CA VAL A 48 -15.89 6.63 -5.67
C VAL A 48 -16.49 5.42 -4.95
N ALA A 49 -15.88 4.26 -5.12
CA ALA A 49 -16.31 3.01 -4.50
C ALA A 49 -15.67 2.78 -3.12
N ASP A 50 -14.43 3.24 -2.96
CA ASP A 50 -13.71 3.24 -1.69
C ASP A 50 -13.02 4.60 -1.53
N ASP A 51 -13.35 5.34 -0.48
CA ASP A 51 -12.83 6.67 -0.20
C ASP A 51 -11.78 6.71 0.93
N THR A 52 -11.29 5.54 1.36
CA THR A 52 -10.35 5.42 2.49
C THR A 52 -9.14 6.34 2.35
N ARG A 53 -8.53 6.42 1.15
CA ARG A 53 -7.38 7.30 0.90
C ARG A 53 -7.73 8.78 1.02
N ILE A 54 -8.93 9.17 0.59
CA ILE A 54 -9.39 10.56 0.66
C ILE A 54 -9.66 10.93 2.12
N ARG A 55 -10.35 10.06 2.87
CA ARG A 55 -10.64 10.29 4.30
C ARG A 55 -9.35 10.37 5.12
N ARG A 56 -8.42 9.44 4.95
CA ARG A 56 -7.13 9.51 5.65
C ARG A 56 -6.38 10.82 5.36
N PHE A 57 -6.42 11.30 4.12
CA PHE A 57 -5.85 12.60 3.78
C PHE A 57 -6.54 13.73 4.52
N LEU A 58 -7.88 13.74 4.56
CA LEU A 58 -8.66 14.77 5.26
C LEU A 58 -8.43 14.73 6.77
N ASP A 59 -8.42 13.55 7.36
CA ASP A 59 -8.31 13.37 8.82
C ASP A 59 -6.90 13.67 9.35
N LEU A 60 -5.88 13.54 8.52
CA LEU A 60 -4.48 13.70 8.94
C LEU A 60 -3.84 14.95 8.35
N THR A 61 -3.58 14.97 7.04
CA THR A 61 -2.81 16.05 6.41
C THR A 61 -3.64 17.33 6.26
N PHE A 62 -4.87 17.23 5.75
CA PHE A 62 -5.72 18.39 5.54
C PHE A 62 -6.14 19.03 6.88
N LYS A 63 -6.50 18.22 7.86
CA LYS A 63 -6.77 18.67 9.23
C LYS A 63 -5.59 19.46 9.79
N LYS A 64 -4.33 18.98 9.61
CA LYS A 64 -3.15 19.71 10.07
C LYS A 64 -2.94 21.03 9.34
N ILE A 65 -3.21 21.09 8.04
CA ILE A 65 -3.20 22.37 7.29
C ILE A 65 -4.27 23.32 7.82
N HIS A 66 -5.49 22.83 8.06
CA HIS A 66 -6.57 23.63 8.63
C HIS A 66 -6.22 24.19 10.01
N GLU A 67 -5.68 23.38 10.91
CA GLU A 67 -5.22 23.82 12.24
C GLU A 67 -4.17 24.95 12.17
N LEU A 68 -3.33 24.95 11.14
CA LEU A 68 -2.29 25.97 10.96
C LEU A 68 -2.78 27.24 10.25
N THR A 69 -3.83 27.15 9.43
CA THR A 69 -4.24 28.24 8.53
C THR A 69 -5.65 28.76 8.78
N GLU A 70 -6.54 27.94 9.34
CA GLU A 70 -7.96 28.25 9.51
C GLU A 70 -8.65 28.65 8.20
N GLY A 71 -8.14 28.11 7.06
CA GLY A 71 -8.60 28.46 5.71
C GLY A 71 -7.86 29.62 5.06
N ASP A 72 -7.00 30.36 5.77
CA ASP A 72 -6.18 31.42 5.18
C ASP A 72 -4.98 30.84 4.40
N CYS A 73 -5.29 30.09 3.35
CA CYS A 73 -4.33 29.60 2.38
C CYS A 73 -5.04 29.29 1.05
N ARG A 74 -4.29 29.03 0.01
CA ARG A 74 -4.75 28.54 -1.29
C ARG A 74 -4.16 27.17 -1.52
N ILE A 75 -4.97 26.21 -1.95
CA ILE A 75 -4.52 24.83 -2.11
C ILE A 75 -4.67 24.41 -3.56
N VAL A 76 -3.63 23.79 -4.09
CA VAL A 76 -3.63 23.16 -5.40
C VAL A 76 -3.41 21.65 -5.21
N ILE A 77 -4.41 20.84 -5.52
CA ILE A 77 -4.36 19.39 -5.38
C ILE A 77 -3.98 18.75 -6.70
N GLY A 78 -2.88 18.00 -6.69
CA GLY A 78 -2.45 17.17 -7.80
C GLY A 78 -2.49 15.67 -7.45
N SER A 79 -3.26 14.89 -8.20
CA SER A 79 -3.31 13.44 -8.07
C SER A 79 -3.37 12.74 -9.42
N HIS A 80 -3.15 11.44 -9.42
CA HIS A 80 -3.41 10.59 -10.58
C HIS A 80 -4.63 9.69 -10.33
N LEU A 81 -5.23 9.20 -11.39
CA LEU A 81 -6.33 8.26 -11.37
C LEU A 81 -6.16 7.22 -12.48
N GLY A 82 -6.12 5.95 -12.12
CA GLY A 82 -6.02 4.83 -13.06
C GLY A 82 -4.77 4.82 -13.93
N ARG A 83 -4.84 4.14 -15.07
CA ARG A 83 -3.76 3.99 -16.05
C ARG A 83 -4.24 4.38 -17.47
N PRO A 84 -4.46 5.67 -17.74
CA PRO A 84 -5.05 6.13 -19.00
C PRO A 84 -4.24 5.72 -20.26
N HIS A 85 -2.90 5.60 -20.14
CA HIS A 85 -2.02 5.26 -21.27
C HIS A 85 -2.10 3.80 -21.75
N LYS A 86 -2.77 2.90 -21.00
CA LYS A 86 -3.00 1.53 -21.45
C LYS A 86 -4.08 1.45 -22.54
N LYS A 87 -4.91 2.49 -22.69
CA LYS A 87 -5.89 2.60 -23.79
C LYS A 87 -5.28 3.40 -24.93
N LYS A 88 -5.15 2.79 -26.11
CA LYS A 88 -4.59 3.42 -27.33
C LYS A 88 -5.49 4.54 -27.86
N ASP A 89 -6.78 4.46 -27.64
CA ASP A 89 -7.74 5.51 -27.93
C ASP A 89 -7.88 6.48 -26.75
N ARG A 90 -8.04 7.74 -27.01
CA ARG A 90 -8.25 8.77 -25.99
C ARG A 90 -9.64 8.69 -25.32
N SER A 91 -10.46 7.69 -25.65
CA SER A 91 -11.83 7.53 -25.16
C SER A 91 -11.95 7.35 -23.64
N GLY A 92 -10.85 7.05 -22.95
CA GLY A 92 -10.82 6.96 -21.48
C GLY A 92 -10.50 8.28 -20.77
N TRP A 93 -10.20 9.36 -21.51
CA TRP A 93 -9.73 10.62 -20.93
C TRP A 93 -10.87 11.37 -20.22
N ASP A 94 -12.05 11.41 -20.84
CA ASP A 94 -13.26 12.04 -20.30
C ASP A 94 -14.17 11.06 -19.54
N GLY A 95 -13.80 9.79 -19.52
CA GLY A 95 -14.52 8.71 -18.88
C GLY A 95 -14.01 8.40 -17.46
N VAL A 96 -13.76 7.11 -17.20
CA VAL A 96 -13.38 6.57 -15.87
C VAL A 96 -12.11 7.18 -15.27
N PHE A 97 -11.24 7.82 -16.06
CA PHE A 97 -10.01 8.46 -15.57
C PHE A 97 -10.14 9.97 -15.33
N ASN A 98 -11.35 10.52 -15.46
CA ASN A 98 -11.60 11.92 -15.11
C ASN A 98 -11.59 12.09 -13.58
N ILE A 99 -10.65 12.89 -13.09
CA ILE A 99 -10.49 13.13 -11.65
C ILE A 99 -11.63 13.98 -11.06
N GLN A 100 -12.51 14.54 -11.88
CA GLN A 100 -13.68 15.31 -11.42
C GLN A 100 -14.59 14.49 -10.49
N PHE A 101 -14.71 13.18 -10.70
CA PHE A 101 -15.50 12.31 -9.82
C PHE A 101 -14.92 12.25 -8.40
N VAL A 102 -13.59 12.23 -8.31
CA VAL A 102 -12.87 12.31 -7.04
C VAL A 102 -13.03 13.69 -6.41
N CYS A 103 -12.91 14.75 -7.22
CA CYS A 103 -13.09 16.13 -6.78
C CYS A 103 -14.49 16.37 -6.20
N SER A 104 -15.55 15.91 -6.86
CA SER A 104 -16.93 16.04 -6.38
C SER A 104 -17.16 15.29 -5.06
N HIS A 105 -16.56 14.11 -4.92
CA HIS A 105 -16.63 13.34 -3.68
C HIS A 105 -15.87 14.04 -2.55
N PHE A 106 -14.68 14.57 -2.85
CA PHE A 106 -13.87 15.34 -1.91
C PHE A 106 -14.61 16.60 -1.42
N ASP A 107 -15.26 17.36 -2.32
CA ASP A 107 -16.08 18.53 -1.96
C ASP A 107 -17.18 18.17 -0.96
N THR A 108 -17.89 17.06 -1.19
CA THR A 108 -18.91 16.56 -0.28
C THR A 108 -18.36 16.29 1.12
N LEU A 109 -17.17 15.69 1.22
CA LEU A 109 -16.55 15.37 2.50
C LEU A 109 -16.04 16.63 3.21
N VAL A 110 -15.40 17.56 2.48
CA VAL A 110 -14.90 18.83 3.04
C VAL A 110 -16.03 19.68 3.59
N ARG A 111 -17.12 19.85 2.83
CA ARG A 111 -18.30 20.62 3.28
C ARG A 111 -18.92 20.03 4.54
N ARG A 112 -18.95 18.70 4.65
CA ARG A 112 -19.49 18.04 5.85
C ARG A 112 -18.71 18.38 7.12
N VAL A 113 -17.39 18.54 7.03
CA VAL A 113 -16.50 18.74 8.19
C VAL A 113 -16.21 20.22 8.45
N TYR A 114 -16.01 21.00 7.39
CA TYR A 114 -15.48 22.37 7.47
C TYR A 114 -16.50 23.44 6.99
N GLY A 115 -17.72 23.03 6.62
CA GLY A 115 -18.75 23.94 6.11
C GLY A 115 -18.28 24.71 4.88
N ASP A 116 -18.50 26.01 4.87
CA ASP A 116 -18.15 26.92 3.78
C ASP A 116 -16.75 27.56 3.91
N THR A 117 -15.92 27.06 4.85
CA THR A 117 -14.53 27.54 5.01
C THR A 117 -13.71 27.38 3.73
N TYR A 118 -14.02 26.34 2.94
CA TYR A 118 -13.32 26.03 1.70
C TYR A 118 -14.24 26.03 0.49
N THR A 119 -13.74 26.56 -0.62
CA THR A 119 -14.42 26.53 -1.92
C THR A 119 -13.63 25.67 -2.89
N ILE A 120 -14.26 24.62 -3.43
CA ILE A 120 -13.62 23.68 -4.33
C ILE A 120 -13.80 24.11 -5.79
N PHE A 121 -12.69 24.22 -6.49
CA PHE A 121 -12.63 24.52 -7.91
C PHE A 121 -12.27 23.23 -8.68
N PRO A 122 -13.22 22.69 -9.47
CA PRO A 122 -12.99 21.42 -10.18
C PRO A 122 -11.89 21.54 -11.23
N PRO A 123 -11.33 20.40 -11.71
CA PRO A 123 -10.41 20.39 -12.84
C PRO A 123 -11.15 20.79 -14.12
N GLU A 124 -10.46 21.47 -15.03
CA GLU A 124 -10.96 21.70 -16.39
C GLU A 124 -10.87 20.43 -17.23
N THR A 125 -11.67 20.39 -18.31
CA THR A 125 -11.61 19.33 -19.32
C THR A 125 -10.33 19.45 -20.15
N LEU A 126 -9.78 18.32 -20.58
CA LEU A 126 -8.44 18.24 -21.18
C LEU A 126 -8.28 18.91 -22.55
N ASP A 127 -9.37 19.19 -23.26
CA ASP A 127 -9.32 19.51 -24.70
C ASP A 127 -9.00 20.96 -25.05
N SER A 128 -9.17 21.92 -24.16
CA SER A 128 -8.98 23.32 -24.57
C SER A 128 -8.13 24.19 -23.63
N HIS A 129 -8.00 23.83 -22.35
CA HIS A 129 -7.68 24.86 -21.35
C HIS A 129 -6.75 24.43 -20.20
N MET A 130 -5.77 23.54 -20.44
CA MET A 130 -4.75 23.24 -19.43
C MET A 130 -3.97 24.49 -18.98
N LYS A 131 -3.86 25.50 -19.83
CA LYS A 131 -3.32 26.82 -19.49
C LYS A 131 -4.20 27.50 -18.44
N ASP A 132 -5.52 27.38 -18.56
CA ASP A 132 -6.48 28.08 -17.72
C ASP A 132 -6.46 27.55 -16.29
N SER A 133 -6.19 26.25 -16.06
CA SER A 133 -6.08 25.67 -14.70
C SER A 133 -5.03 26.35 -13.83
N LEU A 134 -3.88 26.69 -14.43
CA LEU A 134 -2.83 27.40 -13.71
C LEU A 134 -3.02 28.91 -13.76
N GLU A 135 -3.67 29.44 -14.78
CA GLU A 135 -3.97 30.88 -14.85
C GLU A 135 -4.93 31.31 -13.75
N ILE A 136 -5.92 30.44 -13.38
CA ILE A 136 -6.79 30.70 -12.23
C ILE A 136 -5.96 30.86 -10.95
N VAL A 137 -4.93 30.05 -10.75
CA VAL A 137 -4.05 30.13 -9.59
C VAL A 137 -3.06 31.29 -9.73
N ALA A 138 -2.43 31.44 -10.92
CA ALA A 138 -1.39 32.44 -11.21
C ALA A 138 -1.91 33.88 -11.10
N HIS A 139 -3.12 34.14 -11.54
CA HIS A 139 -3.72 35.48 -11.52
C HIS A 139 -4.38 35.83 -10.18
N LYS A 140 -4.05 35.09 -9.10
CA LYS A 140 -4.66 35.31 -7.75
C LYS A 140 -6.20 35.23 -7.77
N ARG A 141 -6.77 34.55 -8.76
CA ARG A 141 -8.23 34.33 -8.83
C ARG A 141 -8.72 33.28 -7.83
N LEU A 142 -7.78 32.47 -7.27
CA LEU A 142 -8.12 31.54 -6.20
C LEU A 142 -8.16 32.33 -4.87
N PRO A 143 -9.32 32.45 -4.23
CA PRO A 143 -9.44 33.19 -2.96
C PRO A 143 -8.76 32.42 -1.82
N PRO A 144 -8.52 33.05 -0.65
CA PRO A 144 -8.24 32.32 0.58
C PRO A 144 -9.33 31.26 0.82
N GLY A 145 -8.96 30.07 1.28
CA GLY A 145 -9.86 28.92 1.37
C GLY A 145 -10.17 28.24 0.03
N GLY A 146 -9.67 28.78 -1.09
CA GLY A 146 -9.85 28.14 -2.40
C GLY A 146 -8.98 26.90 -2.56
N ILE A 147 -9.59 25.80 -3.04
CA ILE A 147 -8.93 24.54 -3.35
C ILE A 147 -9.12 24.20 -4.83
N LYS A 148 -8.06 24.26 -5.62
CA LYS A 148 -8.07 23.93 -7.05
C LYS A 148 -7.59 22.49 -7.26
N PHE A 149 -8.44 21.66 -7.88
CA PHE A 149 -8.01 20.36 -8.40
C PHE A 149 -7.36 20.53 -9.77
N LEU A 150 -6.19 19.95 -9.96
CA LEU A 150 -5.58 19.82 -11.28
C LEU A 150 -6.19 18.61 -12.01
N PRO A 151 -6.17 18.62 -13.36
CA PRO A 151 -6.45 17.42 -14.14
C PRO A 151 -5.57 16.23 -13.72
N ASN A 152 -5.98 15.02 -14.10
CA ASN A 152 -5.22 13.81 -13.79
C ASN A 152 -3.75 13.93 -14.21
N LEU A 153 -2.83 13.91 -13.25
CA LEU A 153 -1.40 14.17 -13.45
C LEU A 153 -0.72 13.16 -14.39
N ARG A 154 -1.30 11.98 -14.62
CA ARG A 154 -0.78 11.03 -15.61
C ARG A 154 -0.93 11.52 -17.05
N TYR A 155 -1.87 12.42 -17.32
CA TYR A 155 -1.94 13.10 -18.60
C TYR A 155 -0.89 14.20 -18.73
N LEU A 156 -0.64 14.91 -17.62
CA LEU A 156 0.16 16.12 -17.62
C LEU A 156 1.66 15.89 -17.41
N LEU A 157 2.02 14.96 -16.52
CA LEU A 157 3.36 14.86 -15.93
C LEU A 157 3.97 13.46 -15.99
N ASP A 158 3.41 12.53 -16.77
CA ASP A 158 3.97 11.18 -16.94
C ASP A 158 5.27 11.23 -17.77
N PRO A 159 6.35 10.54 -17.32
CA PRO A 159 7.65 10.57 -18.00
C PRO A 159 7.64 10.03 -19.44
N LYS A 160 6.67 9.19 -19.81
CA LYS A 160 6.52 8.65 -21.17
C LYS A 160 6.01 9.68 -22.19
N ASN A 161 5.64 10.86 -21.72
CA ASN A 161 5.04 11.89 -22.55
C ASN A 161 5.99 13.09 -22.65
N THR A 162 6.66 13.23 -23.80
CA THR A 162 7.76 14.19 -24.09
C THR A 162 7.31 15.57 -24.54
N ASP A 163 6.02 15.89 -24.44
CA ASP A 163 5.46 17.13 -24.97
C ASP A 163 6.02 18.38 -24.27
N LEU A 164 6.53 19.36 -25.04
CA LEU A 164 7.06 20.65 -24.57
C LEU A 164 6.08 21.42 -23.67
N TYR A 165 4.80 21.32 -23.95
CA TYR A 165 3.72 21.94 -23.19
C TYR A 165 3.70 21.59 -21.71
N ARG A 166 4.17 20.40 -21.36
CA ARG A 166 4.24 19.89 -19.99
C ARG A 166 5.42 20.41 -19.19
N LYS A 167 6.48 20.87 -19.87
CA LYS A 167 7.59 21.54 -19.22
C LYS A 167 7.16 22.93 -18.76
N GLU A 168 6.44 23.67 -19.59
CA GLU A 168 5.87 24.96 -19.21
C GLU A 168 4.90 24.84 -18.04
N PHE A 169 4.05 23.80 -18.03
CA PHE A 169 3.09 23.59 -16.96
C PHE A 169 3.80 23.37 -15.60
N ILE A 170 4.83 22.52 -15.55
CA ILE A 170 5.55 22.25 -14.31
C ILE A 170 6.35 23.48 -13.84
N THR A 171 6.92 24.24 -14.77
CA THR A 171 7.63 25.48 -14.45
C THR A 171 6.66 26.50 -13.84
N LYS A 172 5.51 26.75 -14.47
CA LYS A 172 4.48 27.64 -13.92
C LYS A 172 3.99 27.18 -12.57
N LEU A 173 3.77 25.87 -12.36
CA LEU A 173 3.35 25.34 -11.08
C LEU A 173 4.43 25.56 -10.00
N ALA A 174 5.71 25.36 -10.37
CA ALA A 174 6.84 25.65 -9.49
C ALA A 174 6.93 27.12 -9.12
N ASP A 175 6.56 28.04 -10.02
CA ASP A 175 6.58 29.48 -9.76
C ASP A 175 5.43 29.93 -8.85
N ILE A 176 4.24 29.40 -9.07
CA ILE A 176 3.01 29.77 -8.36
C ILE A 176 2.97 29.24 -6.92
N ALA A 177 3.33 27.99 -6.71
CA ALA A 177 3.27 27.37 -5.39
C ALA A 177 4.39 27.90 -4.50
N ASP A 178 4.06 28.27 -3.26
CA ASP A 178 5.01 28.68 -2.23
C ASP A 178 5.55 27.48 -1.43
N VAL A 179 4.68 26.47 -1.24
CA VAL A 179 4.97 25.28 -0.44
C VAL A 179 4.57 24.03 -1.23
N TYR A 180 5.43 23.02 -1.21
CA TYR A 180 5.16 21.69 -1.76
C TYR A 180 4.97 20.69 -0.61
N ILE A 181 3.87 19.94 -0.66
CA ILE A 181 3.58 18.86 0.30
C ILE A 181 3.40 17.55 -0.46
N ASN A 182 4.22 16.52 -0.14
CA ASN A 182 4.03 15.17 -0.68
C ASN A 182 3.26 14.28 0.30
N CYS A 183 2.05 13.86 -0.09
CA CYS A 183 1.22 12.89 0.64
C CYS A 183 1.12 11.55 -0.09
N ALA A 184 1.81 11.40 -1.23
CA ALA A 184 1.62 10.30 -2.15
C ALA A 184 2.71 9.23 -1.99
N PHE A 185 2.79 8.57 -0.85
CA PHE A 185 3.75 7.50 -0.60
C PHE A 185 3.68 6.41 -1.67
N GLY A 186 2.47 5.91 -2.01
CA GLY A 186 2.26 4.89 -3.03
C GLY A 186 2.76 5.25 -4.44
N CYS A 187 3.10 6.52 -4.69
CA CYS A 187 3.68 6.99 -5.94
C CYS A 187 5.16 7.35 -5.83
N SER A 188 5.71 7.39 -4.62
CA SER A 188 7.04 7.92 -4.35
C SER A 188 8.19 7.07 -4.92
N HIS A 189 7.90 5.81 -5.26
CA HIS A 189 8.82 4.91 -5.97
C HIS A 189 9.00 5.26 -7.46
N ARG A 190 8.17 6.15 -8.01
CA ARG A 190 8.20 6.48 -9.44
C ARG A 190 8.86 7.82 -9.69
N ILE A 191 9.80 7.83 -10.64
CA ILE A 191 10.42 9.07 -11.12
C ILE A 191 9.42 9.79 -12.04
N THR A 192 8.47 10.52 -11.44
CA THR A 192 7.55 11.38 -12.17
C THR A 192 7.89 12.86 -11.96
N LYS A 193 7.49 13.71 -12.91
CA LYS A 193 7.78 15.14 -12.80
C LYS A 193 7.19 15.78 -11.54
N SER A 194 6.02 15.33 -11.08
CA SER A 194 5.37 15.84 -9.87
C SER A 194 6.02 15.35 -8.57
N ILE A 195 6.74 14.22 -8.59
CA ILE A 195 7.38 13.62 -7.41
C ILE A 195 8.85 14.04 -7.29
N LYS A 196 9.56 14.18 -8.39
CA LYS A 196 11.00 14.50 -8.39
C LYS A 196 11.29 15.90 -8.91
N LEU A 197 10.92 16.22 -10.14
CA LEU A 197 11.33 17.47 -10.79
C LEU A 197 10.69 18.71 -10.14
N LEU A 198 9.38 18.70 -9.88
CA LEU A 198 8.67 19.84 -9.28
C LEU A 198 9.26 20.24 -7.92
N PRO A 199 9.40 19.34 -6.93
CA PRO A 199 10.01 19.71 -5.65
C PRO A 199 11.49 20.15 -5.80
N GLN A 200 12.27 19.58 -6.71
CA GLN A 200 13.64 20.04 -6.98
C GLN A 200 13.66 21.48 -7.54
N MET A 201 12.79 21.80 -8.48
CA MET A 201 12.68 23.17 -9.03
C MET A 201 12.22 24.16 -7.95
N MET A 202 11.23 23.78 -7.14
CA MET A 202 10.75 24.64 -6.06
C MET A 202 11.83 24.88 -5.00
N ARG A 203 12.63 23.85 -4.67
CA ARG A 203 13.76 23.98 -3.76
C ARG A 203 14.82 24.92 -4.32
N ALA A 204 15.19 24.79 -5.60
CA ALA A 204 16.15 25.68 -6.26
C ALA A 204 15.69 27.15 -6.20
N ASN A 205 14.38 27.40 -6.10
CA ASN A 205 13.77 28.71 -5.92
C ASN A 205 13.58 29.10 -4.43
N GLY A 206 14.22 28.40 -3.49
CA GLY A 206 14.15 28.69 -2.04
C GLY A 206 12.80 28.40 -1.39
N LYS A 207 11.92 27.60 -2.03
CA LYS A 207 10.58 27.28 -1.52
C LYS A 207 10.60 26.08 -0.57
N LYS A 208 9.61 26.02 0.32
CA LYS A 208 9.51 24.94 1.31
C LYS A 208 8.97 23.65 0.69
N ILE A 209 9.64 22.56 1.02
CA ILE A 209 9.31 21.20 0.55
C ILE A 209 9.21 20.30 1.77
N VAL A 210 8.04 19.71 2.00
CA VAL A 210 7.79 18.88 3.18
C VAL A 210 6.98 17.63 2.85
N SER A 211 7.11 16.61 3.70
CA SER A 211 6.20 15.48 3.71
C SER A 211 4.86 15.88 4.34
N GLY A 212 3.77 15.43 3.77
CA GLY A 212 2.48 15.38 4.46
C GLY A 212 2.46 14.29 5.52
N VAL A 213 1.50 14.37 6.44
CA VAL A 213 1.39 13.42 7.57
C VAL A 213 1.30 11.96 7.09
N LEU A 214 0.54 11.70 6.02
CA LEU A 214 0.40 10.35 5.46
C LEU A 214 1.72 9.74 4.99
N LEU A 215 2.50 10.50 4.23
CA LEU A 215 3.79 10.00 3.72
C LEU A 215 4.76 9.80 4.88
N TYR A 216 4.78 10.73 5.82
CA TYR A 216 5.62 10.64 7.01
C TYR A 216 5.30 9.39 7.83
N GLU A 217 3.99 9.12 8.09
CA GLU A 217 3.55 7.93 8.84
C GLU A 217 3.99 6.63 8.17
N GLU A 218 3.89 6.53 6.84
CA GLU A 218 4.33 5.35 6.08
C GLU A 218 5.85 5.14 6.24
N VAL A 219 6.64 6.20 6.07
CA VAL A 219 8.11 6.15 6.18
C VAL A 219 8.54 5.80 7.61
N ASP A 220 7.94 6.44 8.61
CA ASP A 220 8.24 6.21 10.02
C ASP A 220 7.92 4.76 10.44
N ARG A 221 6.72 4.29 10.12
CA ARG A 221 6.27 2.94 10.46
C ARG A 221 7.07 1.84 9.76
N LEU A 222 7.29 1.99 8.45
CA LEU A 222 8.06 1.03 7.68
C LEU A 222 9.55 1.06 8.07
N GLY A 223 10.12 2.23 8.31
CA GLY A 223 11.49 2.36 8.77
C GLY A 223 11.71 1.76 10.16
N ALA A 224 10.81 2.05 11.12
CA ALA A 224 10.85 1.43 12.44
C ALA A 224 10.73 -0.10 12.37
N PHE A 225 9.89 -0.61 11.47
CA PHE A 225 9.74 -2.04 11.26
C PHE A 225 11.00 -2.66 10.65
N ALA A 226 11.59 -2.03 9.63
CA ALA A 226 12.85 -2.48 9.02
C ALA A 226 13.99 -2.50 10.06
N GLY A 227 14.09 -1.48 10.92
CA GLY A 227 15.06 -1.46 12.02
C GLY A 227 14.89 -2.64 12.99
N LYS A 228 13.64 -3.08 13.27
CA LYS A 228 13.39 -4.29 14.08
C LYS A 228 13.86 -5.56 13.37
N ILE A 229 13.64 -5.67 12.06
CA ILE A 229 14.12 -6.81 11.25
C ILE A 229 15.64 -6.89 11.33
N LEU A 230 16.33 -5.78 11.13
CA LEU A 230 17.81 -5.72 11.16
C LEU A 230 18.37 -6.03 12.55
N ALA A 231 17.68 -5.62 13.61
CA ALA A 231 18.11 -5.89 14.98
C ALA A 231 18.08 -7.39 15.34
N ASP A 232 17.08 -8.12 14.86
CA ASP A 232 16.97 -9.59 15.04
C ASP A 232 16.18 -10.23 13.88
N PRO A 233 16.83 -10.51 12.75
CA PRO A 233 16.16 -11.10 11.60
C PRO A 233 15.50 -12.45 11.90
N LYS A 234 16.07 -13.24 12.84
CA LYS A 234 15.55 -14.57 13.19
C LYS A 234 14.19 -14.52 13.94
N LYS A 235 13.75 -13.36 14.36
CA LYS A 235 12.40 -13.14 14.89
C LYS A 235 11.40 -12.63 13.84
N THR A 236 11.74 -12.71 12.56
CA THR A 236 10.93 -12.19 11.46
C THR A 236 10.37 -13.30 10.59
N LEU A 237 9.04 -13.30 10.40
CA LEU A 237 8.34 -14.11 9.41
C LEU A 237 7.80 -13.20 8.30
N VAL A 238 8.14 -13.52 7.07
CA VAL A 238 7.57 -12.86 5.88
C VAL A 238 6.45 -13.72 5.32
N ILE A 239 5.32 -13.12 5.01
CA ILE A 239 4.19 -13.77 4.32
C ILE A 239 4.05 -13.13 2.95
N ALA A 240 4.30 -13.89 1.91
CA ALA A 240 4.24 -13.45 0.53
C ALA A 240 3.17 -14.21 -0.25
N GLY A 241 2.23 -13.48 -0.80
CA GLY A 241 1.16 -14.03 -1.63
C GLY A 241 1.01 -13.29 -2.95
N GLY A 242 -0.04 -13.63 -3.69
CA GLY A 242 -0.36 -13.02 -4.98
C GLY A 242 -0.08 -13.93 -6.17
N ALA A 243 -0.01 -13.33 -7.37
CA ALA A 243 -0.02 -14.10 -8.62
C ALA A 243 1.37 -14.34 -9.20
N LYS A 244 2.32 -13.38 -9.12
CA LYS A 244 3.61 -13.42 -9.82
C LYS A 244 4.77 -13.21 -8.85
N ILE A 245 5.84 -13.99 -9.01
CA ILE A 245 7.10 -13.84 -8.27
C ILE A 245 7.87 -12.63 -8.78
N SER A 246 7.89 -12.42 -10.09
CA SER A 246 8.61 -11.34 -10.77
C SER A 246 8.32 -9.94 -10.18
N ASP A 247 7.11 -9.73 -9.67
CA ASP A 247 6.73 -8.46 -9.02
C ASP A 247 7.36 -8.26 -7.63
N LYS A 248 7.87 -9.34 -7.01
CA LYS A 248 8.37 -9.36 -5.63
C LYS A 248 9.79 -9.92 -5.46
N ILE A 249 10.39 -10.40 -6.56
CA ILE A 249 11.69 -11.09 -6.52
C ILE A 249 12.77 -10.35 -5.74
N LYS A 250 12.87 -9.03 -5.95
CA LYS A 250 13.91 -8.21 -5.31
C LYS A 250 13.77 -8.19 -3.80
N ILE A 251 12.55 -7.94 -3.30
CA ILE A 251 12.34 -7.89 -1.86
C ILE A 251 12.41 -9.28 -1.21
N LEU A 252 11.99 -10.34 -1.90
CA LEU A 252 12.13 -11.72 -1.40
C LEU A 252 13.60 -12.09 -1.25
N LYS A 253 14.42 -11.82 -2.25
CA LYS A 253 15.88 -12.01 -2.17
C LYS A 253 16.48 -11.17 -1.04
N GLN A 254 16.05 -9.91 -0.88
CA GLN A 254 16.54 -9.06 0.20
C GLN A 254 16.21 -9.60 1.59
N PHE A 255 14.99 -10.14 1.81
CA PHE A 255 14.66 -10.80 3.07
C PHE A 255 15.50 -12.03 3.33
N VAL A 256 15.79 -12.83 2.28
CA VAL A 256 16.69 -13.98 2.41
C VAL A 256 18.10 -13.53 2.76
N GLU A 257 18.65 -12.53 2.08
CA GLU A 257 19.97 -11.96 2.37
C GLU A 257 20.06 -11.37 3.80
N THR A 258 18.98 -10.74 4.27
CA THR A 258 18.89 -10.23 5.64
C THR A 258 18.87 -11.38 6.68
N GLY A 259 18.56 -12.61 6.27
CA GLY A 259 18.59 -13.79 7.12
C GLY A 259 17.36 -13.93 8.03
N VAL A 260 16.17 -13.56 7.57
CA VAL A 260 14.91 -13.74 8.33
C VAL A 260 14.70 -15.19 8.74
N GLN A 261 13.79 -15.45 9.70
CA GLN A 261 13.49 -16.82 10.13
C GLN A 261 12.90 -17.67 9.01
N GLY A 262 11.98 -17.09 8.24
CA GLY A 262 11.36 -17.79 7.12
C GLY A 262 10.45 -16.90 6.30
N ILE A 263 10.11 -17.42 5.13
CA ILE A 263 9.19 -16.81 4.17
C ILE A 263 8.07 -17.80 3.89
N PHE A 264 6.85 -17.48 4.32
CA PHE A 264 5.65 -18.25 3.98
C PHE A 264 5.10 -17.77 2.63
N ILE A 265 5.03 -18.70 1.67
CA ILE A 265 4.58 -18.44 0.31
C ILE A 265 3.15 -18.95 0.14
N GLY A 266 2.21 -18.07 -0.26
CA GLY A 266 0.82 -18.43 -0.55
C GLY A 266 0.33 -17.85 -1.88
N GLY A 267 -0.98 -18.02 -2.13
CA GLY A 267 -1.59 -17.59 -3.39
C GLY A 267 -1.08 -18.36 -4.61
N LYS A 268 -1.33 -17.81 -5.80
CA LYS A 268 -0.89 -18.46 -7.06
C LYS A 268 0.63 -18.62 -7.16
N MET A 269 1.40 -17.73 -6.49
CA MET A 269 2.87 -17.85 -6.49
C MET A 269 3.35 -19.18 -5.86
N ALA A 270 2.61 -19.79 -4.92
CA ALA A 270 2.98 -21.08 -4.33
C ALA A 270 3.12 -22.19 -5.38
N ASN A 271 2.36 -22.12 -6.48
CA ASN A 271 2.45 -23.08 -7.58
C ASN A 271 3.85 -23.08 -8.22
N SER A 272 4.43 -21.90 -8.43
CA SER A 272 5.77 -21.80 -9.02
C SER A 272 6.84 -22.36 -8.08
N PHE A 273 6.70 -22.19 -6.76
CA PHE A 273 7.59 -22.80 -5.77
C PHE A 273 7.43 -24.32 -5.70
N LEU A 274 6.19 -24.84 -5.77
CA LEU A 274 5.94 -26.28 -5.83
C LEU A 274 6.55 -26.91 -7.11
N MET A 275 6.39 -26.24 -8.26
CA MET A 275 7.01 -26.67 -9.51
C MET A 275 8.54 -26.63 -9.42
N ALA A 276 9.12 -25.58 -8.84
CA ALA A 276 10.56 -25.46 -8.65
C ALA A 276 11.11 -26.60 -7.76
N GLN A 277 10.45 -26.93 -6.65
CA GLN A 277 10.80 -28.09 -5.83
C GLN A 277 10.71 -29.40 -6.63
N GLN A 278 9.64 -29.60 -7.37
CA GLN A 278 9.45 -30.79 -8.18
C GLN A 278 10.53 -30.95 -9.27
N GLN A 279 10.94 -29.87 -9.94
CA GLN A 279 12.02 -29.96 -10.93
C GLN A 279 13.39 -30.24 -10.30
N LYS A 280 13.67 -29.74 -9.10
CA LYS A 280 14.88 -30.09 -8.33
C LYS A 280 14.88 -31.58 -7.96
N ASP A 281 13.76 -32.09 -7.45
CA ASP A 281 13.64 -33.50 -7.04
C ASP A 281 13.80 -34.48 -8.23
N LEU A 282 13.21 -34.10 -9.37
CA LEU A 282 13.26 -34.93 -10.59
C LEU A 282 14.50 -34.66 -11.43
N LEU A 283 15.33 -33.67 -11.09
CA LEU A 283 16.48 -33.20 -11.89
C LEU A 283 16.10 -32.91 -13.36
N LYS A 284 14.86 -32.41 -13.56
CA LYS A 284 14.29 -32.17 -14.89
C LYS A 284 13.53 -30.84 -14.92
N PRO A 285 14.03 -29.85 -15.70
CA PRO A 285 13.34 -28.56 -15.80
C PRO A 285 12.03 -28.69 -16.57
N PHE A 286 11.05 -27.87 -16.19
CA PHE A 286 9.84 -27.69 -16.97
C PHE A 286 10.12 -26.92 -18.27
N SER A 287 9.36 -27.23 -19.32
CA SER A 287 9.38 -26.56 -20.62
C SER A 287 7.97 -26.15 -21.02
N LEU A 288 7.83 -25.40 -22.11
CA LEU A 288 6.52 -25.04 -22.66
C LEU A 288 5.64 -26.27 -22.98
N GLU A 289 6.25 -27.43 -23.25
CA GLU A 289 5.57 -28.69 -23.59
C GLU A 289 5.19 -29.49 -22.34
N THR A 290 5.88 -29.26 -21.22
CA THR A 290 5.72 -30.04 -19.98
C THR A 290 5.01 -29.27 -18.85
N ILE A 291 4.57 -28.01 -19.09
CA ILE A 291 3.74 -27.27 -18.14
C ILE A 291 2.47 -28.08 -17.83
N PRO A 292 2.13 -28.28 -16.54
CA PRO A 292 0.89 -28.97 -16.17
C PRO A 292 -0.36 -28.29 -16.75
N VAL A 293 -1.27 -29.09 -17.30
CA VAL A 293 -2.44 -28.61 -18.09
C VAL A 293 -3.28 -27.55 -17.38
N LYS A 294 -3.47 -27.69 -16.06
CA LYS A 294 -4.28 -26.72 -15.29
C LYS A 294 -3.56 -25.40 -14.99
N LEU A 295 -2.24 -25.37 -15.11
CA LEU A 295 -1.43 -24.15 -14.97
C LEU A 295 -1.14 -23.48 -16.31
N ALA A 296 -1.24 -24.25 -17.41
CA ALA A 296 -1.02 -23.75 -18.76
C ALA A 296 -2.11 -22.75 -19.18
N SER A 297 -1.67 -21.68 -19.84
CA SER A 297 -2.55 -20.72 -20.52
C SER A 297 -2.63 -21.01 -22.01
N THR A 298 -3.70 -20.58 -22.65
CA THR A 298 -3.80 -20.52 -24.12
C THR A 298 -2.84 -19.48 -24.72
N GLU A 299 -2.42 -18.51 -23.91
CA GLU A 299 -1.48 -17.45 -24.28
C GLU A 299 -0.03 -17.93 -24.07
N LYS A 300 0.75 -18.06 -25.17
CA LYS A 300 2.15 -18.50 -25.11
C LYS A 300 3.02 -17.63 -24.19
N ASN A 301 2.77 -16.33 -24.17
CA ASN A 301 3.52 -15.39 -23.33
C ASN A 301 3.27 -15.62 -21.84
N GLU A 302 2.05 -15.99 -21.43
CA GLU A 302 1.74 -16.31 -20.03
C GLU A 302 2.42 -17.60 -19.56
N ASN A 303 2.52 -18.59 -20.44
CA ASN A 303 3.27 -19.81 -20.15
C ASN A 303 4.77 -19.54 -19.99
N GLN A 304 5.33 -18.64 -20.81
CA GLN A 304 6.73 -18.23 -20.64
C GLN A 304 6.94 -17.45 -19.34
N GLU A 305 6.00 -16.59 -18.94
CA GLU A 305 6.03 -15.91 -17.65
C GLU A 305 5.98 -16.92 -16.49
N LEU A 306 5.15 -17.96 -16.56
CA LEU A 306 5.09 -19.01 -15.55
C LEU A 306 6.44 -19.74 -15.41
N LEU A 307 7.07 -20.15 -16.52
CA LEU A 307 8.39 -20.78 -16.49
C LEU A 307 9.46 -19.85 -15.91
N ASN A 308 9.41 -18.57 -16.26
CA ASN A 308 10.31 -17.59 -15.64
C ASN A 308 10.09 -17.49 -14.13
N ASP A 309 8.83 -17.49 -13.67
CA ASP A 309 8.52 -17.47 -12.24
C ASP A 309 8.98 -18.76 -11.53
N VAL A 310 8.93 -19.94 -12.20
CA VAL A 310 9.50 -21.20 -11.66
C VAL A 310 11.01 -21.10 -11.48
N ASN A 311 11.73 -20.59 -12.48
CA ASN A 311 13.18 -20.38 -12.38
C ASN A 311 13.54 -19.38 -11.26
N LEU A 312 12.76 -18.28 -11.13
CA LEU A 312 12.94 -17.32 -10.03
C LEU A 312 12.65 -17.93 -8.66
N ALA A 313 11.68 -18.86 -8.56
CA ALA A 313 11.40 -19.59 -7.34
C ALA A 313 12.57 -20.51 -6.97
N GLU A 314 13.17 -21.21 -7.94
CA GLU A 314 14.35 -22.05 -7.74
C GLU A 314 15.54 -21.21 -7.23
N GLU A 315 15.82 -20.05 -7.85
CA GLU A 315 16.86 -19.13 -7.38
C GLU A 315 16.64 -18.67 -5.92
N ILE A 316 15.37 -18.42 -5.52
CA ILE A 316 15.05 -18.05 -4.14
C ILE A 316 15.25 -19.23 -3.18
N ILE A 317 14.86 -20.45 -3.58
CA ILE A 317 15.04 -21.66 -2.78
C ILE A 317 16.53 -21.91 -2.55
N ASP A 318 17.35 -21.85 -3.59
CA ASP A 318 18.79 -22.07 -3.51
C ASP A 318 19.47 -21.05 -2.59
N LEU A 319 19.13 -19.75 -2.77
CA LEU A 319 19.64 -18.68 -1.91
C LEU A 319 19.19 -18.87 -0.45
N ALA A 320 17.95 -19.30 -0.22
CA ALA A 320 17.41 -19.53 1.11
C ALA A 320 18.10 -20.72 1.80
N GLU A 321 18.41 -21.79 1.07
CA GLU A 321 19.20 -22.91 1.57
C GLU A 321 20.60 -22.44 2.00
N GLU A 322 21.29 -21.65 1.17
CA GLU A 322 22.61 -21.07 1.48
C GLU A 322 22.56 -20.21 2.76
N LYS A 323 21.57 -19.32 2.85
CA LYS A 323 21.43 -18.36 3.99
C LYS A 323 20.73 -18.97 5.21
N LYS A 324 20.31 -20.22 5.16
CA LYS A 324 19.54 -20.91 6.23
C LYS A 324 18.26 -20.19 6.59
N VAL A 325 17.53 -19.74 5.57
CA VAL A 325 16.18 -19.16 5.67
C VAL A 325 15.16 -20.21 5.24
N SER A 326 14.10 -20.39 6.01
CA SER A 326 13.09 -21.39 5.70
C SER A 326 12.11 -20.87 4.64
N ILE A 327 11.97 -21.57 3.50
CA ILE A 327 10.85 -21.37 2.58
C ILE A 327 9.71 -22.29 3.04
N LEU A 328 8.59 -21.67 3.46
CA LEU A 328 7.43 -22.36 4.02
C LEU A 328 6.30 -22.34 3.00
N LEU A 329 5.87 -23.52 2.54
CA LEU A 329 4.68 -23.68 1.71
C LEU A 329 3.48 -24.10 2.57
N PRO A 330 2.25 -23.93 2.10
CA PRO A 330 1.08 -24.45 2.78
C PRO A 330 1.13 -25.96 2.99
N ASP A 331 0.65 -26.44 4.14
CA ASP A 331 0.59 -27.89 4.46
C ASP A 331 -0.55 -28.59 3.69
N ASP A 332 -1.54 -27.84 3.25
CA ASP A 332 -2.62 -28.28 2.37
C ASP A 332 -3.26 -27.08 1.63
N TYR A 333 -4.04 -27.40 0.61
CA TYR A 333 -4.63 -26.44 -0.33
C TYR A 333 -6.08 -26.76 -0.61
N LYS A 334 -6.91 -25.74 -0.81
CA LYS A 334 -8.23 -25.87 -1.44
C LYS A 334 -8.02 -26.00 -2.94
N VAL A 335 -8.36 -27.16 -3.49
CA VAL A 335 -8.21 -27.47 -4.91
C VAL A 335 -9.56 -27.68 -5.59
N VAL A 336 -9.63 -27.32 -6.87
CA VAL A 336 -10.81 -27.45 -7.72
C VAL A 336 -10.43 -27.99 -9.08
N SER A 337 -11.36 -28.69 -9.73
CA SER A 337 -11.15 -29.15 -11.12
C SER A 337 -11.27 -28.01 -12.13
N GLU A 338 -12.10 -27.00 -11.84
CA GLU A 338 -12.34 -25.84 -12.71
C GLU A 338 -12.48 -24.56 -11.90
N TYR A 339 -11.96 -23.42 -12.41
CA TYR A 339 -12.03 -22.12 -11.74
C TYR A 339 -13.45 -21.68 -11.40
N LYS A 340 -14.44 -22.02 -12.22
CA LYS A 340 -15.84 -21.60 -12.03
C LYS A 340 -16.66 -22.53 -11.12
N THR A 341 -16.04 -23.24 -10.20
CA THR A 341 -16.75 -24.09 -9.23
C THR A 341 -16.70 -23.51 -7.82
N ALA A 342 -17.77 -23.74 -7.05
CA ALA A 342 -17.82 -23.41 -5.63
C ALA A 342 -17.42 -24.58 -4.72
N SER A 343 -17.36 -25.81 -5.26
CA SER A 343 -16.97 -27.01 -4.53
C SER A 343 -15.47 -27.19 -4.60
N PHE A 344 -14.84 -27.45 -3.46
CA PHE A 344 -13.40 -27.71 -3.37
C PHE A 344 -13.10 -28.94 -2.51
N GLU A 345 -11.90 -29.47 -2.67
CA GLU A 345 -11.31 -30.49 -1.80
C GLU A 345 -10.06 -29.91 -1.12
N ASN A 346 -9.73 -30.42 0.06
CA ASN A 346 -8.45 -30.11 0.73
C ASN A 346 -7.42 -31.20 0.39
N LYS A 347 -6.28 -30.80 -0.19
CA LYS A 347 -5.19 -31.72 -0.56
C LYS A 347 -3.83 -31.17 -0.12
N THR A 348 -2.97 -32.05 0.35
CA THR A 348 -1.60 -31.72 0.74
C THR A 348 -0.71 -31.42 -0.47
N THR A 349 -0.97 -32.09 -1.59
CA THR A 349 -0.22 -31.90 -2.85
C THR A 349 -1.21 -31.80 -4.00
N PRO A 350 -1.34 -30.63 -4.67
CA PRO A 350 -2.19 -30.48 -5.82
C PRO A 350 -1.68 -31.29 -7.01
N ASP A 351 -2.58 -31.96 -7.73
CA ASP A 351 -2.30 -32.55 -9.04
C ASP A 351 -2.60 -31.52 -10.13
N PHE A 352 -1.63 -30.72 -10.50
CA PHE A 352 -1.79 -29.67 -11.52
C PHE A 352 -2.11 -30.20 -12.93
N SER A 353 -2.14 -31.50 -13.14
CA SER A 353 -2.70 -32.08 -14.37
C SER A 353 -4.23 -32.06 -14.39
N LYS A 354 -4.86 -31.96 -13.21
CA LYS A 354 -6.33 -32.06 -13.04
C LYS A 354 -6.93 -30.93 -12.22
N GLU A 355 -6.14 -30.23 -11.40
CA GLU A 355 -6.62 -29.37 -10.35
C GLU A 355 -5.97 -27.99 -10.37
N LEU A 356 -6.71 -26.99 -9.91
CA LEU A 356 -6.27 -25.64 -9.63
C LEU A 356 -6.27 -25.41 -8.12
N GLN A 357 -5.21 -24.85 -7.60
CA GLN A 357 -5.15 -24.39 -6.22
C GLN A 357 -5.75 -22.97 -6.13
N LEU A 358 -6.73 -22.77 -5.27
CA LEU A 358 -7.41 -21.48 -5.12
C LEU A 358 -7.25 -20.83 -3.74
N ASP A 359 -6.95 -21.61 -2.68
CA ASP A 359 -6.73 -21.04 -1.34
C ASP A 359 -5.92 -22.01 -0.46
N LEU A 360 -5.56 -21.58 0.74
CA LEU A 360 -4.98 -22.41 1.79
C LEU A 360 -6.02 -23.42 2.27
N GLY A 361 -5.57 -24.63 2.61
CA GLY A 361 -6.40 -25.64 3.25
C GLY A 361 -6.53 -25.43 4.76
N GLU A 362 -7.42 -26.21 5.38
CA GLU A 362 -7.75 -26.10 6.80
C GLU A 362 -6.58 -26.46 7.71
N LYS A 363 -5.77 -27.45 7.32
CA LYS A 363 -4.58 -27.86 8.06
C LYS A 363 -3.57 -26.73 8.15
N THR A 364 -3.31 -26.05 7.02
CA THR A 364 -2.44 -24.88 6.96
C THR A 364 -2.89 -23.78 7.91
N ILE A 365 -4.18 -23.43 7.89
CA ILE A 365 -4.75 -22.40 8.76
C ILE A 365 -4.60 -22.79 10.22
N THR A 366 -4.92 -24.03 10.58
CA THR A 366 -4.85 -24.52 11.95
C THR A 366 -3.43 -24.54 12.51
N GLN A 367 -2.45 -24.91 11.67
CA GLN A 367 -1.05 -25.01 12.07
C GLN A 367 -0.27 -23.70 11.94
N PHE A 368 -0.90 -22.65 11.39
CA PHE A 368 -0.18 -21.39 11.16
C PHE A 368 0.26 -20.72 12.47
N GLU A 369 -0.48 -20.93 13.56
CA GLU A 369 -0.12 -20.41 14.88
C GLU A 369 1.22 -20.96 15.37
N ASP A 370 1.53 -22.22 15.04
CA ASP A 370 2.83 -22.82 15.36
C ASP A 370 3.98 -22.15 14.61
N LYS A 371 3.75 -21.69 13.38
CA LYS A 371 4.74 -20.96 12.57
C LYS A 371 5.04 -19.57 13.13
N LEU A 372 4.18 -19.02 14.00
CA LEU A 372 4.37 -17.74 14.67
C LEU A 372 5.11 -17.85 16.00
N LYS A 373 5.41 -19.05 16.50
CA LYS A 373 6.13 -19.23 17.76
C LYS A 373 7.54 -18.62 17.69
N GLY A 374 7.84 -17.72 18.62
CA GLY A 374 9.12 -16.99 18.66
C GLY A 374 9.24 -15.85 17.65
N ILE A 375 8.23 -15.58 16.83
CA ILE A 375 8.20 -14.48 15.90
C ILE A 375 7.73 -13.20 16.62
N GLU A 376 8.47 -12.12 16.41
CA GLU A 376 8.14 -10.78 16.90
C GLU A 376 7.83 -9.80 15.76
N ASN A 377 8.25 -10.09 14.53
CA ASN A 377 8.01 -9.24 13.36
C ASN A 377 7.35 -10.05 12.24
N VAL A 378 6.23 -9.56 11.72
CA VAL A 378 5.54 -10.17 10.58
C VAL A 378 5.36 -9.13 9.49
N PHE A 379 5.87 -9.42 8.31
CA PHE A 379 5.58 -8.65 7.10
C PHE A 379 4.71 -9.47 6.17
N TRP A 380 3.55 -8.94 5.79
CA TRP A 380 2.64 -9.63 4.86
C TRP A 380 2.34 -8.79 3.63
N ASN A 381 2.54 -9.36 2.45
CA ASN A 381 2.20 -8.72 1.17
C ASN A 381 1.59 -9.70 0.17
N GLY A 382 0.37 -9.40 -0.25
CA GLY A 382 -0.40 -10.14 -1.26
C GLY A 382 -1.33 -11.19 -0.69
N PRO A 383 -2.44 -11.48 -1.41
CA PRO A 383 -3.44 -12.46 -1.00
C PRO A 383 -2.89 -13.88 -1.03
N LEU A 384 -3.38 -14.72 -0.11
CA LEU A 384 -2.99 -16.12 0.01
C LEU A 384 -3.92 -17.07 -0.74
N GLY A 385 -5.03 -16.55 -1.28
CA GLY A 385 -6.02 -17.25 -2.07
C GLY A 385 -6.70 -16.34 -3.09
N ALA A 386 -7.64 -16.88 -3.85
CA ALA A 386 -8.43 -16.16 -4.86
C ALA A 386 -9.57 -15.36 -4.20
N TYR A 387 -9.22 -14.38 -3.37
CA TYR A 387 -10.12 -13.60 -2.51
C TYR A 387 -11.19 -12.82 -3.27
N ASP A 388 -10.96 -12.50 -4.53
CA ASP A 388 -11.85 -11.78 -5.44
C ASP A 388 -12.61 -12.73 -6.40
N HIS A 389 -12.66 -14.03 -6.08
CA HIS A 389 -13.33 -15.01 -6.90
C HIS A 389 -14.82 -14.70 -7.03
N PRO A 390 -15.38 -14.61 -8.25
CA PRO A 390 -16.72 -14.05 -8.49
C PRO A 390 -17.87 -14.92 -7.96
N LEU A 391 -17.64 -16.23 -7.74
CA LEU A 391 -18.68 -17.19 -7.38
C LEU A 391 -18.54 -17.73 -5.95
N CYS A 392 -17.41 -17.56 -5.31
CA CYS A 392 -17.14 -18.22 -4.02
C CYS A 392 -16.26 -17.40 -3.11
N SER A 393 -16.84 -16.86 -2.04
CA SER A 393 -16.11 -16.14 -1.00
C SER A 393 -15.22 -17.07 -0.14
N SER A 394 -15.44 -18.39 -0.18
CA SER A 394 -14.66 -19.37 0.58
C SER A 394 -13.19 -19.45 0.15
N TYR A 395 -12.83 -18.92 -1.01
CA TYR A 395 -11.44 -18.81 -1.47
C TYR A 395 -10.70 -17.58 -0.91
N ALA A 396 -11.36 -16.79 -0.06
CA ALA A 396 -10.76 -15.75 0.76
C ALA A 396 -10.49 -16.21 2.20
N GLU A 397 -11.02 -17.37 2.62
CA GLU A 397 -10.98 -17.82 4.03
C GLU A 397 -9.55 -17.98 4.54
N GLY A 398 -8.64 -18.55 3.74
CA GLY A 398 -7.25 -18.69 4.11
C GLY A 398 -6.62 -17.35 4.50
N SER A 399 -6.76 -16.35 3.63
CA SER A 399 -6.27 -15.00 3.90
C SER A 399 -6.97 -14.36 5.11
N LEU A 400 -8.29 -14.54 5.26
CA LEU A 400 -9.06 -13.97 6.36
C LEU A 400 -8.70 -14.58 7.72
N GLU A 401 -8.56 -15.90 7.80
CA GLU A 401 -8.22 -16.56 9.05
C GLU A 401 -6.77 -16.26 9.48
N ILE A 402 -5.83 -16.21 8.54
CA ILE A 402 -4.47 -15.73 8.84
C ILE A 402 -4.49 -14.28 9.33
N ALA A 403 -5.26 -13.39 8.69
CA ALA A 403 -5.42 -12.01 9.15
C ALA A 403 -5.99 -11.91 10.57
N LYS A 404 -7.03 -12.70 10.88
CA LYS A 404 -7.62 -12.78 12.22
C LYS A 404 -6.63 -13.31 13.24
N LEU A 405 -5.85 -14.32 12.88
CA LEU A 405 -4.82 -14.90 13.73
C LEU A 405 -3.73 -13.86 14.06
N LEU A 406 -3.21 -13.17 13.07
CA LEU A 406 -2.22 -12.11 13.23
C LEU A 406 -2.77 -10.99 14.13
N PHE A 407 -4.00 -10.55 13.89
CA PHE A 407 -4.64 -9.55 14.72
C PHE A 407 -4.80 -10.00 16.18
N ARG A 408 -5.24 -11.25 16.41
CA ARG A 408 -5.30 -11.83 17.77
C ARG A 408 -3.94 -11.84 18.46
N ASN A 409 -2.87 -12.15 17.72
CA ASN A 409 -1.53 -12.16 18.28
C ASN A 409 -1.05 -10.77 18.71
N THR A 410 -1.43 -9.68 18.04
CA THR A 410 -1.07 -8.33 18.49
C THR A 410 -1.72 -7.95 19.83
N ILE A 411 -2.90 -8.51 20.12
CA ILE A 411 -3.59 -8.29 21.40
C ILE A 411 -2.90 -9.08 22.53
N LEU A 412 -2.46 -10.31 22.24
CA LEU A 412 -1.87 -11.22 23.22
C LEU A 412 -0.38 -10.96 23.48
N ASN A 413 0.32 -10.47 22.48
CA ASN A 413 1.76 -10.22 22.54
C ASN A 413 2.05 -8.76 22.15
N PRO A 414 2.28 -7.87 23.12
CA PRO A 414 2.55 -6.46 22.86
C PRO A 414 3.90 -6.22 22.15
N ASN A 415 4.76 -7.23 22.06
CA ASN A 415 6.05 -7.12 21.38
C ASN A 415 5.96 -7.46 19.88
N ILE A 416 4.89 -8.14 19.45
CA ILE A 416 4.74 -8.46 18.03
C ILE A 416 4.46 -7.20 17.22
N SER A 417 5.16 -7.05 16.12
CA SER A 417 4.98 -5.95 15.16
C SER A 417 4.55 -6.54 13.82
N ILE A 418 3.40 -6.11 13.32
CA ILE A 418 2.83 -6.63 12.09
C ILE A 418 2.67 -5.50 11.09
N VAL A 419 3.24 -5.66 9.92
CA VAL A 419 3.08 -4.76 8.78
C VAL A 419 2.43 -5.52 7.64
N ILE A 420 1.29 -5.02 7.17
CA ILE A 420 0.59 -5.54 6.01
C ILE A 420 0.71 -4.53 4.87
N GLY A 421 1.38 -4.92 3.80
CA GLY A 421 1.60 -4.10 2.61
C GLY A 421 0.74 -4.53 1.43
N GLY A 422 0.32 -3.55 0.64
CA GLY A 422 -0.42 -3.79 -0.61
C GLY A 422 -1.93 -3.57 -0.51
N GLY A 423 -2.50 -3.08 -1.63
CA GLY A 423 -3.94 -2.77 -1.72
C GLY A 423 -4.83 -4.01 -1.56
N ASP A 424 -4.42 -5.14 -2.15
CA ASP A 424 -5.17 -6.39 -2.09
C ASP A 424 -5.20 -6.97 -0.68
N SER A 425 -4.06 -6.91 0.03
CA SER A 425 -3.99 -7.34 1.44
C SER A 425 -4.84 -6.43 2.34
N ALA A 426 -4.85 -5.12 2.08
CA ALA A 426 -5.71 -4.18 2.79
C ALA A 426 -7.20 -4.45 2.52
N ALA A 427 -7.56 -4.83 1.27
CA ALA A 427 -8.93 -5.20 0.91
C ALA A 427 -9.41 -6.43 1.70
N ILE A 428 -8.56 -7.45 1.89
CA ILE A 428 -8.87 -8.63 2.70
C ILE A 428 -9.20 -8.23 4.14
N LEU A 429 -8.43 -7.32 4.74
CA LEU A 429 -8.70 -6.85 6.10
C LEU A 429 -10.04 -6.12 6.22
N ASN A 430 -10.42 -5.36 5.19
CA ASN A 430 -11.74 -4.72 5.15
C ASN A 430 -12.90 -5.73 5.14
N MET A 431 -12.68 -6.97 4.65
CA MET A 431 -13.69 -8.03 4.67
C MET A 431 -14.00 -8.54 6.09
N ILE A 432 -13.06 -8.39 7.05
CA ILE A 432 -13.29 -8.81 8.44
C ILE A 432 -14.41 -7.97 9.09
N GLY A 433 -14.60 -6.73 8.68
CA GLY A 433 -15.63 -5.85 9.20
C GLY A 433 -15.37 -5.35 10.64
N GLY A 434 -15.72 -4.08 10.91
CA GLY A 434 -15.46 -3.45 12.21
C GLY A 434 -16.17 -4.11 13.40
N GLY A 435 -17.37 -4.68 13.16
CA GLY A 435 -18.12 -5.39 14.21
C GLY A 435 -17.47 -6.70 14.63
N GLU A 436 -16.86 -7.44 13.70
CA GLU A 436 -16.14 -8.68 14.00
C GLU A 436 -14.83 -8.38 14.74
N LEU A 437 -14.08 -7.38 14.30
CA LEU A 437 -12.88 -6.93 15.01
C LEU A 437 -13.17 -6.52 16.46
N LYS A 438 -14.25 -5.76 16.70
CA LYS A 438 -14.68 -5.43 18.08
C LYS A 438 -14.98 -6.66 18.91
N LYS A 439 -15.69 -7.67 18.34
CA LYS A 439 -15.96 -8.93 19.03
C LYS A 439 -14.67 -9.71 19.34
N MET A 440 -13.71 -9.71 18.43
CA MET A 440 -12.40 -10.35 18.64
C MET A 440 -11.64 -9.67 19.77
N ILE A 441 -11.56 -8.35 19.78
CA ILE A 441 -10.92 -7.57 20.86
C ILE A 441 -11.59 -7.92 22.20
N LYS A 442 -12.92 -7.85 22.28
CA LYS A 442 -13.68 -8.18 23.50
C LYS A 442 -13.35 -9.58 24.00
N ARG A 443 -13.42 -10.60 23.15
CA ARG A 443 -13.11 -12.00 23.52
C ARG A 443 -11.68 -12.17 24.04
N GLN A 444 -10.71 -11.45 23.51
CA GLN A 444 -9.32 -11.56 23.97
C GLN A 444 -9.09 -10.80 25.27
N ILE A 445 -9.70 -9.63 25.44
CA ILE A 445 -9.68 -8.90 26.73
C ILE A 445 -10.30 -9.78 27.83
N GLU A 446 -11.45 -10.43 27.57
CA GLU A 446 -12.10 -11.35 28.50
C GLU A 446 -11.21 -12.53 28.90
N LYS A 447 -10.33 -13.01 28.03
CA LYS A 447 -9.35 -14.07 28.36
C LYS A 447 -8.18 -13.56 29.20
N LEU A 448 -7.77 -12.29 29.03
CA LEU A 448 -6.67 -11.69 29.77
C LEU A 448 -7.07 -11.28 31.20
N ILE A 449 -8.38 -11.14 31.47
CA ILE A 449 -8.88 -10.77 32.79
C ILE A 449 -8.88 -12.00 33.70
N PRO A 450 -8.22 -11.96 34.86
CA PRO A 450 -8.27 -13.05 35.81
C PRO A 450 -9.71 -13.39 36.20
N SER A 451 -10.00 -14.69 36.41
CA SER A 451 -11.33 -15.19 36.84
C SER A 451 -11.81 -14.60 38.16
N THR A 452 -10.91 -13.99 38.93
CA THR A 452 -11.19 -13.29 40.19
C THR A 452 -11.82 -11.91 40.04
N VAL A 453 -11.80 -11.31 38.82
CA VAL A 453 -12.42 -10.02 38.56
C VAL A 453 -13.85 -10.24 38.10
N ASN A 454 -14.79 -9.50 38.70
CA ASN A 454 -16.20 -9.57 38.32
C ASN A 454 -16.38 -9.01 36.89
N ARG A 455 -16.48 -9.91 35.93
CA ARG A 455 -16.56 -9.61 34.48
C ARG A 455 -17.77 -8.72 34.11
N ASN A 456 -18.80 -8.69 34.96
CA ASN A 456 -19.99 -7.84 34.74
C ASN A 456 -19.77 -6.38 35.13
N GLN A 457 -18.65 -6.05 35.79
CA GLN A 457 -18.28 -4.68 36.14
C GLN A 457 -17.36 -4.00 35.08
N ILE A 458 -16.87 -4.76 34.09
CA ILE A 458 -16.23 -4.16 32.92
C ILE A 458 -17.37 -3.72 32.04
N SER A 459 -17.85 -2.51 32.30
CA SER A 459 -19.01 -1.97 31.59
C SER A 459 -18.74 -1.91 30.09
N ILE A 460 -19.76 -2.24 29.32
CA ILE A 460 -19.82 -2.03 27.87
C ILE A 460 -19.45 -0.56 27.53
N ASP A 461 -19.74 0.37 28.45
CA ASP A 461 -19.38 1.80 28.39
C ASP A 461 -17.87 2.06 28.29
N PHE A 462 -17.01 1.24 28.93
CA PHE A 462 -15.57 1.33 28.80
C PHE A 462 -15.12 0.96 27.36
N LEU A 463 -15.75 -0.05 26.75
CA LEU A 463 -15.49 -0.47 25.38
C LEU A 463 -16.11 0.49 24.33
N GLU A 464 -17.17 1.23 24.69
CA GLU A 464 -17.82 2.19 23.78
C GLU A 464 -17.17 3.59 23.83
N ASN A 465 -16.79 4.07 25.00
CA ASN A 465 -16.18 5.39 25.16
C ASN A 465 -14.66 5.41 24.96
N ASP A 466 -13.94 4.34 25.30
CA ASP A 466 -12.50 4.22 25.11
C ASP A 466 -12.13 3.36 23.89
N SER A 467 -13.09 2.99 23.04
CA SER A 467 -12.87 2.13 21.87
C SER A 467 -11.77 2.65 20.92
N TYR A 468 -11.61 3.97 20.83
CA TYR A 468 -10.57 4.59 20.01
C TYR A 468 -9.18 4.49 20.64
N GLN A 469 -9.05 4.67 21.95
CA GLN A 469 -7.78 4.52 22.66
C GLN A 469 -7.34 3.05 22.73
N LEU A 470 -8.28 2.15 22.99
CA LEU A 470 -8.04 0.70 22.94
C LEU A 470 -7.67 0.25 21.52
N TRP A 471 -8.39 0.74 20.51
CA TRP A 471 -8.04 0.49 19.12
C TRP A 471 -6.63 0.97 18.81
N ASN A 472 -6.27 2.20 19.14
CA ASN A 472 -4.93 2.75 18.94
C ASN A 472 -3.86 1.96 19.71
N TYR A 473 -4.17 1.52 20.93
CA TYR A 473 -3.26 0.69 21.73
C TYR A 473 -3.01 -0.67 21.06
N PHE A 474 -4.07 -1.36 20.65
CA PHE A 474 -3.96 -2.68 20.01
C PHE A 474 -3.47 -2.61 18.57
N THR A 475 -3.73 -1.52 17.86
CA THR A 475 -3.23 -1.32 16.50
C THR A 475 -1.87 -0.63 16.44
N LYS A 476 -1.30 -0.22 17.57
CA LYS A 476 0.03 0.40 17.63
C LYS A 476 1.09 -0.46 16.95
N ASN A 477 1.00 -1.76 17.10
CA ASN A 477 1.91 -2.75 16.54
C ASN A 477 1.36 -3.43 15.26
N PHE A 478 0.23 -2.97 14.73
CA PHE A 478 -0.41 -3.49 13.53
C PHE A 478 -0.57 -2.35 12.53
N PHE A 479 0.23 -2.35 11.50
CA PHE A 479 0.25 -1.28 10.50
C PHE A 479 -0.16 -1.79 9.12
N ILE A 480 -1.11 -1.10 8.50
CA ILE A 480 -1.54 -1.36 7.13
C ILE A 480 -0.96 -0.27 6.24
N SER A 481 0.05 -0.63 5.46
CA SER A 481 0.60 0.27 4.47
C SER A 481 -0.28 0.32 3.23
N THR A 482 -0.65 1.52 2.82
CA THR A 482 -1.40 1.77 1.59
C THR A 482 -0.50 1.95 0.37
N GLY A 483 0.81 1.87 0.55
CA GLY A 483 1.83 2.16 -0.46
C GLY A 483 1.95 1.16 -1.59
N GLY A 484 1.43 -0.06 -1.44
CA GLY A 484 1.55 -1.12 -2.45
C GLY A 484 3.01 -1.43 -2.80
N GLY A 485 3.38 -1.30 -4.08
CA GLY A 485 4.77 -1.50 -4.55
C GLY A 485 5.78 -0.57 -3.88
N ALA A 486 5.38 0.66 -3.52
CA ALA A 486 6.26 1.60 -2.83
C ALA A 486 6.69 1.10 -1.45
N SER A 487 5.83 0.37 -0.72
CA SER A 487 6.18 -0.22 0.58
C SER A 487 7.25 -1.30 0.43
N LEU A 488 7.15 -2.12 -0.63
CA LEU A 488 8.14 -3.15 -0.94
C LEU A 488 9.49 -2.53 -1.31
N GLU A 489 9.48 -1.57 -2.23
CA GLU A 489 10.71 -0.88 -2.66
C GLU A 489 11.34 -0.07 -1.51
N PHE A 490 10.53 0.54 -0.64
CA PHE A 490 11.04 1.25 0.53
C PHE A 490 11.73 0.30 1.52
N LEU A 491 11.09 -0.83 1.85
CA LEU A 491 11.67 -1.83 2.74
C LEU A 491 12.93 -2.44 2.13
N GLN A 492 12.92 -2.76 0.83
CA GLN A 492 14.09 -3.24 0.13
C GLN A 492 15.24 -2.25 0.26
N GLY A 493 15.02 -0.97 -0.13
CA GLY A 493 16.06 0.05 -0.06
C GLY A 493 16.58 0.27 1.36
N PHE A 494 15.70 0.24 2.37
CA PHE A 494 16.10 0.41 3.77
C PHE A 494 16.98 -0.75 4.26
N LEU A 495 16.61 -1.99 3.94
CA LEU A 495 17.38 -3.18 4.30
C LEU A 495 18.72 -3.25 3.56
N GLU A 496 18.78 -2.78 2.30
CA GLU A 496 20.02 -2.69 1.51
C GLU A 496 20.99 -1.64 2.06
N VAL A 497 20.51 -0.46 2.48
CA VAL A 497 21.34 0.66 2.93
C VAL A 497 22.13 0.33 4.18
N GLU A 498 21.51 -0.30 5.17
CA GLU A 498 22.23 -0.67 6.39
C GLU A 498 23.28 -1.77 6.14
N VAL A 499 23.07 -2.58 5.09
CA VAL A 499 24.07 -3.59 4.66
C VAL A 499 25.19 -2.96 3.84
N GLN A 500 24.93 -1.89 3.07
CA GLN A 500 25.88 -1.29 2.13
C GLN A 500 26.29 0.17 2.43
N GLY A 501 25.60 0.85 3.35
CA GLY A 501 25.99 2.22 3.81
C GLY A 501 25.64 3.37 2.86
N ASP A 502 24.79 3.15 1.83
CA ASP A 502 24.47 4.19 0.85
C ASP A 502 22.98 4.64 0.92
N ILE A 503 22.77 5.93 1.21
CA ILE A 503 21.46 6.59 1.32
C ILE A 503 20.75 6.71 -0.05
N ALA A 504 21.43 6.45 -1.17
CA ALA A 504 20.89 6.62 -2.52
C ALA A 504 19.77 5.63 -2.90
N SER A 505 19.55 4.59 -2.13
CA SER A 505 18.53 3.54 -2.39
C SER A 505 17.11 3.88 -1.93
N TYR A 506 16.89 5.02 -1.27
CA TYR A 506 15.55 5.44 -0.88
C TYR A 506 14.65 5.77 -2.08
N LEU A 507 13.33 5.66 -1.89
CA LEU A 507 12.37 6.03 -2.93
C LEU A 507 12.63 7.45 -3.46
N PRO A 508 12.57 7.69 -4.77
CA PRO A 508 12.84 9.01 -5.37
C PRO A 508 12.05 10.16 -4.72
N GLY A 509 10.81 9.90 -4.30
CA GLY A 509 9.96 10.91 -3.66
C GLY A 509 10.31 11.18 -2.20
N THR A 510 10.89 10.21 -1.49
CA THR A 510 11.41 10.41 -0.13
C THR A 510 12.80 11.01 -0.15
N ALA A 511 13.68 10.56 -1.04
CA ALA A 511 15.02 11.13 -1.24
C ALA A 511 14.96 12.63 -1.51
N THR A 512 14.03 13.08 -2.38
CA THR A 512 13.85 14.51 -2.66
C THR A 512 13.46 15.32 -1.42
N LEU A 513 12.76 14.73 -0.45
CA LEU A 513 12.40 15.39 0.81
C LEU A 513 13.55 15.40 1.81
N MET A 514 14.44 14.40 1.75
CA MET A 514 15.64 14.30 2.60
C MET A 514 16.75 15.28 2.19
N GLU A 515 16.99 15.46 0.91
CA GLU A 515 17.96 16.43 0.39
C GLU A 515 17.72 17.86 0.94
N SER A 516 16.56 18.10 1.59
CA SER A 516 16.26 19.39 2.21
C SER A 516 16.90 19.60 3.59
N CYS A 517 17.53 18.58 4.16
CA CYS A 517 18.12 18.61 5.51
C CYS A 517 19.65 18.71 5.50
N ILE A 518 20.28 18.66 4.31
CA ILE A 518 21.71 18.93 4.11
C ILE A 518 21.84 20.35 3.59
#